data_622874a10989e990d913c66bdb72b4fd
#
_entry.id   622874a10989e990d913c66bdb72b4fd
#
_cell.length_a   1.000
_cell.length_b   1.000
_cell.length_c   1.000
_cell.angle_alpha   90.00
_cell.angle_beta   90.00
_cell.angle_gamma   90.00
#
_symmetry.space_group_name_H-M   'P 1'
#
loop_
_entity.id
_entity.type
_entity.pdbx_description
1 polymer ?
#
loop_
_entity_poly.entity_id
_entity_poly.type
_entity_poly.pdbx_seq_one_letter_code
_entity_poly.pdbx_strand_id
1 'polypeptide(L)'
;MRGGRSLVAGLGLLLLGSPLAAQATASIGVNADVLLTPLTAAGVNDLNFGTVTTGTSATPTDLATDAGRFDLTGDPNAVVSVTFTLPTVLTAPGGAIPITFGVADGLNWTLFPTFFTTFDPSAPFITTLNSSGTRAIGITGTVSPPIGTAPDTYTGTITLTVSYL
;
A
#
# COMPACT_ATOMS: atom_id res chain seq x y z
N MET A 1 -79.20 45.74 69.58
CA MET A 1 -79.48 46.79 68.56
C MET A 1 -78.23 46.88 67.67
N ARG A 2 -78.38 46.72 66.35
CA ARG A 2 -77.47 47.07 65.20
C ARG A 2 -76.01 46.58 65.34
N GLY A 3 -75.50 45.68 64.61
CA GLY A 3 -75.66 45.43 63.21
C GLY A 3 -74.50 46.14 62.46
N GLY A 4 -73.39 45.50 62.28
CA GLY A 4 -72.28 45.95 61.44
C GLY A 4 -71.72 44.79 60.68
N ARG A 5 -72.05 44.70 59.37
CA ARG A 5 -71.50 43.70 58.45
C ARG A 5 -70.19 44.24 57.88
N SER A 6 -69.11 43.64 58.22
CA SER A 6 -67.85 43.89 57.56
C SER A 6 -67.71 42.95 56.35
N LEU A 7 -67.63 43.53 55.14
CA LEU A 7 -67.30 42.87 53.88
C LEU A 7 -65.77 42.71 53.82
N VAL A 8 -65.33 41.47 53.83
CA VAL A 8 -63.94 41.16 53.53
C VAL A 8 -63.87 40.84 52.06
N ALA A 9 -63.26 41.76 51.29
CA ALA A 9 -62.92 41.51 49.86
C ALA A 9 -61.70 40.61 49.78
N GLY A 10 -61.94 39.37 49.38
CA GLY A 10 -60.84 38.44 49.07
C GLY A 10 -60.23 38.75 47.72
N LEU A 11 -58.99 39.17 47.73
CA LEU A 11 -58.17 39.38 46.52
C LEU A 11 -57.65 38.00 46.06
N GLY A 12 -58.30 37.44 45.03
CA GLY A 12 -57.87 36.18 44.42
C GLY A 12 -56.62 36.43 43.52
N LEU A 13 -55.48 35.92 43.98
CA LEU A 13 -54.23 35.90 43.17
C LEU A 13 -54.34 34.80 42.17
N LEU A 14 -54.60 35.14 40.90
CA LEU A 14 -54.51 34.21 39.80
C LEU A 14 -53.01 33.95 39.49
N LEU A 15 -52.50 32.78 39.92
CA LEU A 15 -51.21 32.23 39.48
C LEU A 15 -51.40 31.70 38.05
N LEU A 16 -50.99 32.50 37.06
CA LEU A 16 -50.79 32.05 35.69
C LEU A 16 -49.58 31.08 35.66
N GLY A 17 -49.84 29.80 35.82
CA GLY A 17 -48.84 28.75 35.60
C GLY A 17 -48.49 28.72 34.12
N SER A 18 -47.28 29.18 33.76
CA SER A 18 -46.75 28.97 32.42
C SER A 18 -46.63 27.47 32.18
N PRO A 19 -47.15 26.95 31.04
CA PRO A 19 -46.93 25.54 30.72
C PRO A 19 -45.42 25.31 30.53
N LEU A 20 -44.81 24.49 31.40
CA LEU A 20 -43.48 23.95 31.15
C LEU A 20 -43.60 23.06 29.90
N ALA A 21 -43.08 23.54 28.78
CA ALA A 21 -42.92 22.69 27.61
C ALA A 21 -41.93 21.57 27.95
N ALA A 22 -42.44 20.37 28.09
CA ALA A 22 -41.60 19.19 28.26
C ALA A 22 -40.89 18.92 26.94
N GLN A 23 -39.58 19.09 26.93
CA GLN A 23 -38.74 18.74 25.79
C GLN A 23 -38.30 17.27 25.97
N ALA A 24 -38.65 16.42 25.01
CA ALA A 24 -38.15 15.05 24.94
C ALA A 24 -37.03 14.98 23.90
N THR A 25 -35.90 14.39 24.28
CA THR A 25 -34.78 14.08 23.36
C THR A 25 -34.63 12.58 23.26
N ALA A 26 -34.40 12.09 22.04
CA ALA A 26 -34.05 10.71 21.76
C ALA A 26 -32.76 10.68 20.95
N SER A 27 -31.90 9.69 21.20
CA SER A 27 -30.69 9.45 20.45
C SER A 27 -30.67 8.03 19.87
N ILE A 28 -30.12 7.90 18.70
CA ILE A 28 -29.85 6.60 18.06
C ILE A 28 -28.35 6.45 17.87
N GLY A 29 -27.82 5.23 18.01
CA GLY A 29 -26.46 4.90 17.66
C GLY A 29 -26.33 4.81 16.13
N VAL A 30 -25.21 5.33 15.61
CA VAL A 30 -24.84 5.15 14.19
C VAL A 30 -23.52 4.37 14.18
N ASN A 31 -23.52 3.23 13.51
CA ASN A 31 -22.35 2.38 13.33
C ASN A 31 -22.06 2.23 11.84
N ALA A 32 -20.77 2.24 11.49
CA ALA A 32 -20.29 1.91 10.15
C ALA A 32 -19.00 1.10 10.27
N ASP A 33 -18.96 -0.06 9.61
CA ASP A 33 -17.74 -0.85 9.45
C ASP A 33 -17.08 -0.44 8.15
N VAL A 34 -15.83 0.04 8.24
CA VAL A 34 -15.03 0.40 7.05
C VAL A 34 -13.95 -0.65 6.89
N LEU A 35 -13.96 -1.35 5.76
CA LEU A 35 -12.95 -2.33 5.39
C LEU A 35 -12.04 -1.76 4.31
N LEU A 36 -10.72 -2.01 4.43
CA LEU A 36 -9.77 -1.74 3.37
C LEU A 36 -9.98 -2.72 2.21
N THR A 37 -9.77 -2.24 0.98
CA THR A 37 -9.68 -3.11 -0.18
C THR A 37 -8.52 -4.09 0.02
N PRO A 38 -8.67 -5.39 -0.25
CA PRO A 38 -7.58 -6.34 -0.12
C PRO A 38 -6.35 -5.89 -0.92
N LEU A 39 -5.20 -5.85 -0.26
CA LEU A 39 -3.92 -5.53 -0.91
C LEU A 39 -3.39 -6.78 -1.58
N THR A 40 -3.08 -6.68 -2.88
CA THR A 40 -2.55 -7.78 -3.68
C THR A 40 -1.28 -7.36 -4.41
N ALA A 41 -0.41 -8.34 -4.67
CA ALA A 41 0.76 -8.19 -5.53
C ALA A 41 0.78 -9.35 -6.53
N ALA A 42 0.98 -9.03 -7.80
CA ALA A 42 1.09 -10.02 -8.88
C ALA A 42 2.41 -9.84 -9.63
N GLY A 43 3.18 -10.91 -9.80
CA GLY A 43 4.32 -10.94 -10.72
C GLY A 43 3.79 -10.90 -12.16
N VAL A 44 4.28 -9.96 -12.95
CA VAL A 44 3.82 -9.71 -14.33
C VAL A 44 4.91 -10.01 -15.34
N ASN A 45 6.15 -9.72 -14.98
CA ASN A 45 7.32 -9.90 -15.85
C ASN A 45 8.48 -10.48 -15.03
N ASP A 46 9.16 -11.47 -15.58
CA ASP A 46 10.37 -12.01 -14.99
C ASP A 46 11.55 -11.08 -15.24
N LEU A 47 12.53 -11.05 -14.31
CA LEU A 47 13.80 -10.39 -14.53
C LEU A 47 14.65 -11.25 -15.49
N ASN A 48 14.93 -10.72 -16.66
CA ASN A 48 15.61 -11.43 -17.76
C ASN A 48 16.92 -10.73 -18.13
N PHE A 49 18.02 -11.48 -18.15
CA PHE A 49 19.34 -11.00 -18.55
C PHE A 49 19.72 -11.42 -19.98
N GLY A 50 18.84 -12.16 -20.66
CA GLY A 50 19.15 -12.71 -21.99
C GLY A 50 20.32 -13.70 -21.96
N THR A 51 21.09 -13.71 -23.04
CA THR A 51 22.29 -14.55 -23.14
C THR A 51 23.51 -13.78 -22.63
N VAL A 52 24.16 -14.33 -21.60
CA VAL A 52 25.34 -13.72 -20.97
C VAL A 52 26.57 -14.56 -21.22
N THR A 53 27.65 -13.93 -21.69
CA THR A 53 28.93 -14.60 -21.90
C THR A 53 29.67 -14.76 -20.57
N THR A 54 30.30 -15.92 -20.35
CA THR A 54 31.13 -16.18 -19.18
C THR A 54 32.27 -15.18 -19.06
N GLY A 55 32.53 -14.71 -17.82
CA GLY A 55 33.52 -13.68 -17.54
C GLY A 55 33.07 -12.26 -17.83
N THR A 56 31.79 -12.03 -18.21
CA THR A 56 31.20 -10.71 -18.41
C THR A 56 30.01 -10.51 -17.52
N SER A 57 29.76 -9.27 -17.09
CA SER A 57 28.56 -8.92 -16.34
C SER A 57 27.46 -8.44 -17.28
N ALA A 58 26.20 -8.68 -16.92
CA ALA A 58 25.06 -8.21 -17.68
C ALA A 58 23.98 -7.65 -16.75
N THR A 59 23.29 -6.62 -17.23
CA THR A 59 22.08 -6.02 -16.63
C THR A 59 20.95 -6.04 -17.66
N PRO A 60 19.69 -5.94 -17.26
CA PRO A 60 18.58 -5.76 -18.19
C PRO A 60 18.81 -4.55 -19.11
N THR A 61 18.55 -4.72 -20.41
CA THR A 61 18.77 -3.67 -21.42
C THR A 61 17.50 -2.88 -21.72
N ASP A 62 16.34 -3.51 -21.60
CA ASP A 62 15.04 -2.88 -21.78
C ASP A 62 14.21 -3.02 -20.49
N LEU A 63 13.97 -1.90 -19.82
CA LEU A 63 13.18 -1.91 -18.57
C LEU A 63 11.71 -2.28 -18.76
N ALA A 64 11.18 -2.19 -19.98
CA ALA A 64 9.79 -2.56 -20.26
C ALA A 64 9.60 -4.08 -20.38
N THR A 65 10.62 -4.79 -20.89
CA THR A 65 10.52 -6.23 -21.22
C THR A 65 11.44 -7.11 -20.38
N ASP A 66 12.58 -6.58 -19.92
CA ASP A 66 13.63 -7.37 -19.26
C ASP A 66 13.69 -7.15 -17.76
N ALA A 67 13.20 -6.00 -17.24
CA ALA A 67 13.08 -5.80 -15.80
C ALA A 67 11.99 -6.69 -15.20
N GLY A 68 12.25 -7.24 -14.02
CA GLY A 68 11.22 -7.91 -13.23
C GLY A 68 10.15 -6.90 -12.83
N ARG A 69 8.86 -7.27 -12.94
CA ARG A 69 7.75 -6.38 -12.62
C ARG A 69 6.70 -7.04 -11.78
N PHE A 70 6.26 -6.30 -10.77
CA PHE A 70 5.11 -6.62 -9.91
C PHE A 70 4.08 -5.51 -10.00
N ASP A 71 2.81 -5.88 -10.17
CA ASP A 71 1.69 -4.94 -10.10
C ASP A 71 0.99 -5.09 -8.75
N LEU A 72 0.88 -3.97 -8.03
CA LEU A 72 0.19 -3.86 -6.75
C LEU A 72 -1.22 -3.32 -6.98
N THR A 73 -2.19 -3.85 -6.23
CA THR A 73 -3.57 -3.36 -6.22
C THR A 73 -4.09 -3.32 -4.77
N GLY A 74 -4.80 -2.25 -4.41
CA GLY A 74 -5.34 -2.03 -3.08
C GLY A 74 -6.20 -0.78 -3.00
N ASP A 75 -6.33 -0.17 -1.83
CA ASP A 75 -7.10 1.06 -1.65
C ASP A 75 -6.47 2.24 -2.41
N PRO A 76 -7.30 3.07 -3.08
CA PRO A 76 -6.85 4.29 -3.73
C PRO A 76 -6.09 5.22 -2.76
N ASN A 77 -4.94 5.72 -3.21
CA ASN A 77 -4.07 6.62 -2.45
C ASN A 77 -3.54 6.06 -1.12
N ALA A 78 -3.67 4.76 -0.87
CA ALA A 78 -3.12 4.14 0.33
C ALA A 78 -1.59 4.12 0.30
N VAL A 79 -0.99 4.30 1.47
CA VAL A 79 0.46 4.18 1.67
C VAL A 79 0.78 2.72 1.99
N VAL A 80 1.77 2.18 1.29
CA VAL A 80 2.20 0.78 1.44
C VAL A 80 3.70 0.69 1.64
N SER A 81 4.12 -0.33 2.39
CA SER A 81 5.51 -0.75 2.53
C SER A 81 5.77 -1.95 1.64
N VAL A 82 6.84 -1.90 0.87
CA VAL A 82 7.31 -2.95 -0.04
C VAL A 82 8.65 -3.47 0.44
N THR A 83 8.80 -4.78 0.53
CA THR A 83 10.06 -5.46 0.83
C THR A 83 10.30 -6.58 -0.15
N PHE A 84 11.58 -6.89 -0.40
CA PHE A 84 12.00 -7.98 -1.27
C PHE A 84 12.78 -9.04 -0.51
N THR A 85 12.59 -10.30 -0.90
CA THR A 85 13.54 -11.38 -0.64
C THR A 85 14.30 -11.62 -1.94
N LEU A 86 15.59 -11.35 -1.92
CA LEU A 86 16.46 -11.34 -3.10
C LEU A 86 17.39 -12.56 -3.09
N PRO A 87 17.56 -13.27 -4.21
CA PRO A 87 18.58 -14.31 -4.33
C PRO A 87 19.97 -13.68 -4.43
N THR A 88 20.99 -14.36 -3.94
CA THR A 88 22.40 -13.99 -4.13
C THR A 88 23.06 -14.77 -5.27
N VAL A 89 22.40 -15.84 -5.73
CA VAL A 89 22.84 -16.67 -6.84
C VAL A 89 21.66 -17.13 -7.69
N LEU A 90 21.89 -17.35 -8.96
CA LEU A 90 21.02 -18.10 -9.85
C LEU A 90 21.60 -19.49 -10.00
N THR A 91 20.77 -20.52 -10.05
CA THR A 91 21.17 -21.93 -10.04
C THR A 91 20.73 -22.67 -11.29
N ALA A 92 21.53 -23.67 -11.68
CA ALA A 92 21.24 -24.62 -12.74
C ALA A 92 21.89 -25.98 -12.37
N PRO A 93 21.59 -27.09 -13.09
CA PRO A 93 22.31 -28.36 -12.91
C PRO A 93 23.83 -28.22 -13.06
N GLY A 94 24.30 -27.30 -13.90
CA GLY A 94 25.72 -27.00 -14.14
C GLY A 94 26.41 -26.16 -13.07
N GLY A 95 25.69 -25.68 -12.04
CA GLY A 95 26.28 -24.88 -10.96
C GLY A 95 25.44 -23.66 -10.59
N ALA A 96 26.11 -22.62 -10.09
CA ALA A 96 25.49 -21.36 -9.69
C ALA A 96 26.28 -20.17 -10.24
N ILE A 97 25.58 -19.08 -10.54
CA ILE A 97 26.18 -17.80 -10.93
C ILE A 97 25.74 -16.71 -9.95
N PRO A 98 26.62 -15.76 -9.58
CA PRO A 98 26.23 -14.66 -8.69
C PRO A 98 25.30 -13.68 -9.37
N ILE A 99 24.34 -13.19 -8.59
CA ILE A 99 23.50 -12.04 -8.91
C ILE A 99 23.63 -11.03 -7.78
N THR A 100 23.67 -9.75 -8.12
CA THR A 100 23.77 -8.65 -7.18
C THR A 100 22.70 -7.60 -7.47
N PHE A 101 22.28 -6.89 -6.41
CA PHE A 101 21.31 -5.81 -6.47
C PHE A 101 21.93 -4.56 -5.86
N GLY A 102 21.97 -3.48 -6.62
CA GLY A 102 22.47 -2.18 -6.19
C GLY A 102 21.38 -1.32 -5.57
N VAL A 103 21.78 -0.22 -4.96
CA VAL A 103 20.88 0.74 -4.27
C VAL A 103 19.89 1.48 -5.18
N ALA A 104 19.99 1.29 -6.49
CA ALA A 104 19.12 1.89 -7.50
C ALA A 104 18.42 0.84 -8.38
N ASP A 105 18.49 -0.43 -8.04
CA ASP A 105 17.91 -1.52 -8.83
C ASP A 105 16.42 -1.77 -8.57
N GLY A 106 15.84 -1.14 -7.55
CA GLY A 106 14.39 -1.04 -7.39
C GLY A 106 13.81 0.09 -8.26
N LEU A 107 12.69 -0.17 -8.93
CA LEU A 107 12.00 0.78 -9.81
C LEU A 107 10.58 1.00 -9.31
N ASN A 108 10.20 2.24 -9.06
CA ASN A 108 8.84 2.64 -8.69
C ASN A 108 8.23 3.44 -9.84
N TRP A 109 7.41 2.78 -10.68
CA TRP A 109 6.78 3.44 -11.82
C TRP A 109 5.59 4.29 -11.41
N THR A 110 5.66 5.57 -11.78
CA THR A 110 4.49 6.46 -11.75
C THR A 110 3.71 6.39 -13.05
N LEU A 111 4.40 6.09 -14.16
CA LEU A 111 3.80 5.78 -15.47
C LEU A 111 4.69 4.75 -16.17
N PHE A 112 4.25 3.50 -16.18
CA PHE A 112 4.98 2.41 -16.86
C PHE A 112 4.91 2.58 -18.38
N PRO A 113 6.01 2.33 -19.09
CA PRO A 113 7.38 2.09 -18.63
C PRO A 113 8.25 3.35 -18.53
N THR A 114 7.67 4.55 -18.71
CA THR A 114 8.38 5.77 -19.08
C THR A 114 8.91 6.57 -17.87
N PHE A 115 8.12 6.68 -16.82
CA PHE A 115 8.46 7.48 -15.65
C PHE A 115 8.54 6.65 -14.38
N PHE A 116 9.72 6.63 -13.77
CA PHE A 116 9.98 5.92 -12.52
C PHE A 116 10.97 6.70 -11.64
N THR A 117 11.00 6.33 -10.38
CA THR A 117 12.06 6.65 -9.43
C THR A 117 12.75 5.36 -9.01
N THR A 118 14.03 5.44 -8.67
CA THR A 118 14.79 4.29 -8.17
C THR A 118 14.80 4.24 -6.66
N PHE A 119 14.97 3.03 -6.11
CA PHE A 119 15.14 2.80 -4.68
C PHE A 119 16.02 1.57 -4.44
N ASP A 120 16.50 1.42 -3.19
CA ASP A 120 17.28 0.26 -2.76
C ASP A 120 16.35 -0.94 -2.49
N PRO A 121 16.40 -2.01 -3.30
CA PRO A 121 15.54 -3.18 -3.10
C PRO A 121 15.95 -4.05 -1.90
N SER A 122 17.13 -3.81 -1.30
CA SER A 122 17.58 -4.51 -0.09
C SER A 122 17.00 -3.94 1.20
N ALA A 123 16.34 -2.79 1.14
CA ALA A 123 15.72 -2.09 2.26
C ALA A 123 14.20 -1.95 2.06
N PRO A 124 13.40 -1.83 3.15
CA PRO A 124 11.99 -1.51 3.03
C PRO A 124 11.76 -0.18 2.29
N PHE A 125 10.89 -0.18 1.30
CA PHE A 125 10.55 0.99 0.50
C PHE A 125 9.08 1.36 0.72
N ILE A 126 8.81 2.65 0.95
CA ILE A 126 7.46 3.18 1.14
C ILE A 126 7.01 3.87 -0.13
N THR A 127 5.82 3.54 -0.61
CA THR A 127 5.20 4.18 -1.76
C THR A 127 3.70 4.36 -1.55
N THR A 128 3.07 5.14 -2.43
CA THR A 128 1.62 5.38 -2.40
C THR A 128 0.98 4.80 -3.66
N LEU A 129 -0.08 4.03 -3.50
CA LEU A 129 -0.91 3.61 -4.62
C LEU A 129 -1.54 4.83 -5.29
N ASN A 130 -1.77 4.78 -6.59
CA ASN A 130 -2.40 5.89 -7.31
C ASN A 130 -3.90 6.03 -6.97
N SER A 131 -4.58 6.99 -7.59
CA SER A 131 -6.02 7.23 -7.40
C SER A 131 -6.93 6.08 -7.85
N SER A 132 -6.39 5.10 -8.59
CA SER A 132 -7.08 3.86 -8.97
C SER A 132 -6.70 2.67 -8.08
N GLY A 133 -5.91 2.90 -7.02
CA GLY A 133 -5.46 1.85 -6.11
C GLY A 133 -4.36 0.96 -6.70
N THR A 134 -3.59 1.41 -7.69
CA THR A 134 -2.57 0.59 -8.35
C THR A 134 -1.18 1.20 -8.28
N ARG A 135 -0.14 0.36 -8.38
CA ARG A 135 1.27 0.75 -8.51
C ARG A 135 2.06 -0.37 -9.18
N ALA A 136 2.91 -0.03 -10.13
CA ALA A 136 3.89 -0.96 -10.69
C ALA A 136 5.24 -0.78 -9.98
N ILE A 137 5.80 -1.89 -9.51
CA ILE A 137 7.11 -1.96 -8.86
C ILE A 137 7.99 -2.87 -9.69
N GLY A 138 9.19 -2.39 -10.02
CA GLY A 138 10.13 -3.17 -10.79
C GLY A 138 11.40 -3.48 -10.03
N ILE A 139 12.17 -4.37 -10.63
CA ILE A 139 13.48 -4.75 -10.13
C ILE A 139 14.41 -5.07 -11.30
N THR A 140 15.61 -4.55 -11.20
CA THR A 140 16.76 -4.89 -12.05
C THR A 140 17.82 -5.58 -11.20
N GLY A 141 19.00 -5.77 -11.74
CA GLY A 141 20.15 -6.37 -11.05
C GLY A 141 21.27 -6.63 -12.02
N THR A 142 22.33 -7.25 -11.52
CA THR A 142 23.51 -7.60 -12.31
C THR A 142 23.88 -9.05 -12.09
N VAL A 143 23.99 -9.82 -13.17
CA VAL A 143 24.59 -11.17 -13.14
C VAL A 143 26.02 -11.13 -13.62
N SER A 144 26.89 -11.95 -13.02
CA SER A 144 28.33 -11.97 -13.33
C SER A 144 28.85 -13.41 -13.38
N PRO A 145 28.53 -14.17 -14.45
CA PRO A 145 29.00 -15.54 -14.60
C PRO A 145 30.54 -15.60 -14.61
N PRO A 146 31.21 -16.36 -13.72
CA PRO A 146 32.65 -16.56 -13.75
C PRO A 146 33.13 -17.19 -15.06
N ILE A 147 34.41 -16.99 -15.40
CA ILE A 147 35.04 -17.71 -16.52
C ILE A 147 34.95 -19.21 -16.25
N GLY A 148 34.53 -19.99 -17.26
CA GLY A 148 34.39 -21.43 -17.16
C GLY A 148 33.03 -21.89 -16.59
N THR A 149 32.09 -20.97 -16.36
CA THR A 149 30.70 -21.33 -16.07
C THR A 149 30.14 -22.23 -17.19
N ALA A 150 29.51 -23.33 -16.81
CA ALA A 150 28.90 -24.25 -17.78
C ALA A 150 27.75 -23.56 -18.52
N PRO A 151 27.59 -23.78 -19.84
CA PRO A 151 26.40 -23.32 -20.56
C PRO A 151 25.14 -24.01 -20.02
N ASP A 152 24.20 -23.20 -19.49
CA ASP A 152 22.94 -23.70 -18.93
C ASP A 152 21.95 -22.53 -18.79
N THR A 153 20.70 -22.84 -18.42
CA THR A 153 19.69 -21.83 -18.01
C THR A 153 19.72 -21.70 -16.49
N TYR A 154 20.24 -20.58 -16.00
CA TYR A 154 20.35 -20.26 -14.58
C TYR A 154 19.11 -19.51 -14.11
N THR A 155 18.48 -19.97 -13.05
CA THR A 155 17.23 -19.42 -12.53
C THR A 155 17.31 -19.10 -11.04
N GLY A 156 16.49 -18.17 -10.59
CA GLY A 156 16.31 -17.79 -9.18
C GLY A 156 14.92 -17.23 -8.96
N THR A 157 14.57 -16.98 -7.71
CA THR A 157 13.27 -16.41 -7.35
C THR A 157 13.45 -15.12 -6.57
N ILE A 158 12.72 -14.10 -6.95
CA ILE A 158 12.56 -12.84 -6.23
C ILE A 158 11.14 -12.83 -5.66
N THR A 159 11.00 -12.61 -4.36
CA THR A 159 9.70 -12.49 -3.72
C THR A 159 9.50 -11.06 -3.24
N LEU A 160 8.36 -10.47 -3.61
CA LEU A 160 7.91 -9.18 -3.10
C LEU A 160 6.83 -9.40 -2.04
N THR A 161 6.96 -8.69 -0.91
CA THR A 161 5.95 -8.62 0.15
C THR A 161 5.49 -7.17 0.29
N VAL A 162 4.18 -6.96 0.36
CA VAL A 162 3.58 -5.64 0.49
C VAL A 162 2.60 -5.62 1.66
N SER A 163 2.56 -4.51 2.41
CA SER A 163 1.64 -4.28 3.52
C SER A 163 1.15 -2.83 3.53
N TYR A 164 -0.08 -2.61 3.95
CA TYR A 164 -0.56 -1.25 4.31
C TYR A 164 0.21 -0.71 5.51
N LEU A 165 0.38 0.62 5.56
CA LEU A 165 0.98 1.37 6.68
C LEU A 165 -0.09 2.11 7.48
#